data_a2cf7b030a51b3c8326c8a8abd23475a
#
_entry.id   a2cf7b030a51b3c8326c8a8abd23475a
#
_cell.length_a   1.000
_cell.length_b   1.000
_cell.length_c   1.000
_cell.angle_alpha   90.00
_cell.angle_beta   90.00
_cell.angle_gamma   90.00
#
_symmetry.space_group_name_H-M   'P 1'
#
loop_
_entity.id
_entity.type
_entity.pdbx_description
1 polymer ?
#
loop_
_entity_poly.entity_id
_entity_poly.type
_entity_poly.pdbx_seq_one_letter_code
_entity_poly.pdbx_strand_id
1 'polypeptide(L)'
;MKAAIALASTAAVLLGACGAEHGKAARVPPTPIPSFEAAIASPSSTGHAVAALPASPPDAEGNPACPTMDSWGPSGGHLGVAVSYWGHGADYVTVLVRTTEGPDVARSVTVEPGQALQLFEFADTDPAAVAEVLVITNEARCYATADPVMRAR
;
A
#
# COMPACT_ATOMS: atom_id res chain seq x y z
N MET A 1 41.26 30.03 12.18
CA MET A 1 40.88 30.68 10.91
C MET A 1 39.48 30.23 10.57
N LYS A 2 38.49 31.13 10.66
CA LYS A 2 37.07 30.85 10.45
C LYS A 2 36.69 31.36 9.07
N ALA A 3 36.27 30.52 8.15
CA ALA A 3 35.72 30.90 6.86
C ALA A 3 34.18 30.73 6.92
N ALA A 4 33.47 31.85 6.82
CA ALA A 4 32.02 31.88 6.70
C ALA A 4 31.68 31.94 5.21
N ILE A 5 30.87 30.99 4.74
CA ILE A 5 30.31 30.97 3.39
C ILE A 5 28.86 31.38 3.49
N ALA A 6 28.53 32.56 2.94
CA ALA A 6 27.15 33.03 2.80
C ALA A 6 26.57 32.54 1.46
N LEU A 7 25.48 31.78 1.50
CA LEU A 7 24.72 31.39 0.31
C LEU A 7 23.49 32.29 0.19
N ALA A 8 23.44 33.08 -0.87
CA ALA A 8 22.28 33.91 -1.23
C ALA A 8 21.29 33.07 -2.05
N SER A 9 20.07 32.97 -1.54
CA SER A 9 18.95 32.31 -2.23
C SER A 9 18.15 33.36 -3.01
N THR A 10 18.09 33.24 -4.33
CA THR A 10 17.22 34.02 -5.22
C THR A 10 15.93 33.22 -5.46
N ALA A 11 14.81 33.72 -4.97
CA ALA A 11 13.48 33.22 -5.27
C ALA A 11 12.93 33.87 -6.55
N ALA A 12 12.66 33.09 -7.58
CA ALA A 12 11.95 33.52 -8.79
C ALA A 12 10.46 33.13 -8.66
N VAL A 13 9.60 34.15 -8.59
CA VAL A 13 8.13 34.01 -8.62
C VAL A 13 7.67 34.11 -10.07
N LEU A 14 7.12 33.02 -10.64
CA LEU A 14 6.45 33.00 -11.92
C LEU A 14 4.93 33.03 -11.69
N LEU A 15 4.32 34.18 -11.97
CA LEU A 15 2.87 34.36 -12.06
C LEU A 15 2.42 33.87 -13.46
N GLY A 16 1.75 32.71 -13.52
CA GLY A 16 1.05 32.22 -14.71
C GLY A 16 -0.38 32.71 -14.75
N ALA A 17 -0.74 33.47 -15.80
CA ALA A 17 -2.08 34.02 -16.05
C ALA A 17 -3.03 32.91 -16.54
N CYS A 18 -4.18 32.74 -15.85
CA CYS A 18 -5.31 31.92 -16.32
C CYS A 18 -6.08 32.67 -17.42
N GLY A 19 -6.03 32.16 -18.66
CA GLY A 19 -6.94 32.56 -19.72
C GLY A 19 -8.24 31.74 -19.67
N ALA A 20 -9.38 32.36 -19.37
CA ALA A 20 -10.69 31.75 -19.44
C ALA A 20 -11.26 31.96 -20.84
N GLU A 21 -11.30 30.94 -21.68
CA GLU A 21 -12.08 30.95 -22.94
C GLU A 21 -13.46 30.35 -22.68
N HIS A 22 -14.47 31.23 -22.76
CA HIS A 22 -15.87 30.86 -22.73
C HIS A 22 -16.29 30.30 -24.11
N GLY A 23 -16.18 28.97 -24.24
CA GLY A 23 -16.78 28.25 -25.37
C GLY A 23 -18.30 28.21 -25.24
N LYS A 24 -18.97 28.89 -26.15
CA LYS A 24 -20.44 28.95 -26.31
C LYS A 24 -20.94 27.56 -26.75
N ALA A 25 -21.49 26.78 -25.82
CA ALA A 25 -22.04 25.45 -26.10
C ALA A 25 -23.32 25.58 -26.93
N ALA A 26 -23.27 25.07 -28.17
CA ALA A 26 -24.46 24.90 -28.99
C ALA A 26 -25.33 23.79 -28.40
N ARG A 27 -26.59 24.13 -28.08
CA ARG A 27 -27.62 23.16 -27.68
C ARG A 27 -27.97 22.26 -28.84
N VAL A 28 -27.58 20.97 -28.72
CA VAL A 28 -28.09 19.90 -29.59
C VAL A 28 -29.42 19.41 -28.98
N PRO A 29 -30.53 19.32 -29.76
CA PRO A 29 -31.79 18.79 -29.26
C PRO A 29 -31.66 17.30 -28.97
N PRO A 30 -32.34 16.79 -27.93
CA PRO A 30 -32.28 15.37 -27.57
C PRO A 30 -33.02 14.54 -28.65
N THR A 31 -32.30 13.63 -29.26
CA THR A 31 -32.86 12.59 -30.13
C THR A 31 -33.53 11.53 -29.23
N PRO A 32 -34.78 11.09 -29.49
CA PRO A 32 -35.41 10.05 -28.69
C PRO A 32 -34.68 8.72 -28.93
N ILE A 33 -34.16 8.15 -27.82
CA ILE A 33 -33.54 6.83 -27.80
C ILE A 33 -34.66 5.79 -27.81
N PRO A 34 -34.70 4.82 -28.75
CA PRO A 34 -35.65 3.72 -28.67
C PRO A 34 -35.34 2.87 -27.46
N SER A 35 -36.35 2.70 -26.60
CA SER A 35 -36.28 1.76 -25.46
C SER A 35 -36.21 0.33 -25.99
N PHE A 36 -35.03 -0.23 -26.02
CA PHE A 36 -34.84 -1.66 -26.14
C PHE A 36 -35.09 -2.30 -24.79
N GLU A 37 -36.32 -2.76 -24.60
CA GLU A 37 -36.67 -3.69 -23.50
C GLU A 37 -36.09 -5.06 -23.86
N ALA A 38 -34.79 -5.21 -23.63
CA ALA A 38 -34.14 -6.51 -23.73
C ALA A 38 -34.39 -7.24 -22.41
N ALA A 39 -35.30 -8.22 -22.45
CA ALA A 39 -35.41 -9.22 -21.40
C ALA A 39 -34.07 -9.97 -21.28
N ILE A 40 -33.21 -9.50 -20.39
CA ILE A 40 -31.97 -10.19 -20.04
C ILE A 40 -32.38 -11.35 -19.12
N ALA A 41 -32.53 -12.54 -19.71
CA ALA A 41 -32.54 -13.78 -18.94
C ALA A 41 -31.20 -13.85 -18.22
N SER A 42 -31.20 -13.68 -16.89
CA SER A 42 -30.04 -13.86 -16.06
C SER A 42 -29.53 -15.30 -16.23
N PRO A 43 -28.30 -15.53 -16.70
CA PRO A 43 -27.70 -16.85 -16.59
C PRO A 43 -27.56 -17.14 -15.09
N SER A 44 -28.23 -18.20 -14.64
CA SER A 44 -27.99 -18.77 -13.32
C SER A 44 -26.54 -19.26 -13.30
N SER A 45 -25.63 -18.39 -12.89
CA SER A 45 -24.27 -18.76 -12.55
C SER A 45 -24.36 -19.69 -11.35
N THR A 46 -24.28 -20.99 -11.60
CA THR A 46 -23.91 -21.96 -10.58
C THR A 46 -22.45 -21.70 -10.22
N GLY A 47 -22.21 -20.55 -9.58
CA GLY A 47 -20.93 -20.22 -9.00
C GLY A 47 -20.63 -21.26 -7.94
N HIS A 48 -19.63 -22.08 -8.17
CA HIS A 48 -18.99 -22.81 -7.09
C HIS A 48 -18.56 -21.74 -6.09
N ALA A 49 -19.25 -21.68 -4.98
CA ALA A 49 -18.82 -20.87 -3.84
C ALA A 49 -17.47 -21.45 -3.42
N VAL A 50 -16.38 -20.82 -3.86
CA VAL A 50 -15.07 -21.04 -3.27
C VAL A 50 -15.28 -20.66 -1.82
N ALA A 51 -15.22 -21.63 -0.92
CA ALA A 51 -15.31 -21.38 0.50
C ALA A 51 -14.20 -20.36 0.83
N ALA A 52 -14.60 -19.14 1.17
CA ALA A 52 -13.66 -18.14 1.62
C ALA A 52 -12.93 -18.73 2.81
N LEU A 53 -11.62 -18.81 2.76
CA LEU A 53 -10.81 -19.19 3.91
C LEU A 53 -11.25 -18.29 5.07
N PRO A 54 -11.40 -18.83 6.29
CA PRO A 54 -11.78 -18.03 7.44
C PRO A 54 -10.75 -16.89 7.57
N ALA A 55 -11.24 -15.66 7.53
CA ALA A 55 -10.39 -14.49 7.74
C ALA A 55 -9.74 -14.62 9.13
N SER A 56 -8.44 -14.39 9.23
CA SER A 56 -7.76 -14.35 10.52
C SER A 56 -8.42 -13.29 11.41
N PRO A 57 -8.60 -13.56 12.70
CA PRO A 57 -9.17 -12.57 13.62
C PRO A 57 -8.28 -11.33 13.68
N PRO A 58 -8.83 -10.16 13.97
CA PRO A 58 -8.04 -8.96 14.23
C PRO A 58 -7.05 -9.18 15.39
N ASP A 59 -5.96 -8.42 15.40
CA ASP A 59 -5.02 -8.40 16.52
C ASP A 59 -5.65 -7.76 17.78
N ALA A 60 -4.89 -7.67 18.88
CA ALA A 60 -5.35 -7.11 20.15
C ALA A 60 -5.74 -5.61 20.05
N GLU A 61 -5.24 -4.92 19.05
CA GLU A 61 -5.53 -3.49 18.78
C GLU A 61 -6.66 -3.30 17.76
N GLY A 62 -7.19 -4.40 17.20
CA GLY A 62 -8.26 -4.39 16.21
C GLY A 62 -7.77 -4.23 14.76
N ASN A 63 -6.46 -4.33 14.50
CA ASN A 63 -5.96 -4.31 13.14
C ASN A 63 -6.33 -5.62 12.42
N PRO A 64 -6.79 -5.57 11.16
CA PRO A 64 -7.04 -6.76 10.38
C PRO A 64 -5.74 -7.46 9.99
N ALA A 65 -5.80 -8.75 9.66
CA ALA A 65 -4.69 -9.42 9.01
C ALA A 65 -4.42 -8.79 7.64
N CYS A 66 -3.15 -8.64 7.29
CA CYS A 66 -2.74 -8.24 5.95
C CYS A 66 -3.12 -9.32 4.91
N PRO A 67 -3.08 -9.00 3.60
CA PRO A 67 -3.16 -10.01 2.56
C PRO A 67 -2.18 -11.16 2.79
N THR A 68 -2.54 -12.36 2.39
CA THR A 68 -1.75 -13.58 2.65
C THR A 68 -0.33 -13.58 2.07
N MET A 69 -0.03 -12.67 1.15
CA MET A 69 1.32 -12.49 0.59
C MET A 69 2.20 -11.61 1.48
N ASP A 70 1.61 -10.89 2.43
CA ASP A 70 2.34 -10.07 3.39
C ASP A 70 2.72 -10.94 4.57
N SER A 71 3.99 -11.26 4.67
CA SER A 71 4.50 -12.19 5.66
C SER A 71 5.87 -11.77 6.18
N TRP A 72 6.25 -12.30 7.33
CA TRP A 72 7.56 -12.09 7.90
C TRP A 72 8.17 -13.37 8.42
N GLY A 73 9.50 -13.42 8.45
CA GLY A 73 10.21 -14.59 8.94
C GLY A 73 11.73 -14.47 8.82
N PRO A 74 12.46 -15.56 9.11
CA PRO A 74 13.91 -15.57 9.02
C PRO A 74 14.38 -15.44 7.56
N SER A 75 15.31 -14.50 7.34
CA SER A 75 15.90 -14.19 6.03
C SER A 75 17.41 -13.99 6.22
N GLY A 76 18.22 -14.99 5.84
CA GLY A 76 19.68 -14.89 5.92
C GLY A 76 20.25 -14.68 7.34
N GLY A 77 19.54 -15.09 8.38
CA GLY A 77 19.95 -14.92 9.79
C GLY A 77 19.43 -13.65 10.46
N HIS A 78 18.60 -12.88 9.80
CA HIS A 78 17.92 -11.70 10.32
C HIS A 78 16.42 -11.74 9.97
N LEU A 79 15.68 -10.71 10.36
CA LEU A 79 14.25 -10.61 10.05
C LEU A 79 14.05 -10.05 8.63
N GLY A 80 13.27 -10.77 7.82
CA GLY A 80 12.72 -10.29 6.55
C GLY A 80 11.21 -10.09 6.65
N VAL A 81 10.69 -9.06 5.98
CA VAL A 81 9.26 -8.81 5.84
C VAL A 81 8.94 -8.55 4.37
N ALA A 82 8.06 -9.38 3.80
CA ALA A 82 7.55 -9.20 2.45
C ALA A 82 6.23 -8.45 2.52
N VAL A 83 6.08 -7.41 1.70
CA VAL A 83 4.84 -6.62 1.59
C VAL A 83 4.42 -6.55 0.14
N SER A 84 3.21 -6.97 -0.14
CA SER A 84 2.59 -6.87 -1.47
C SER A 84 1.92 -5.50 -1.62
N TYR A 85 2.11 -4.88 -2.77
CA TYR A 85 1.51 -3.59 -3.09
C TYR A 85 0.74 -3.65 -4.42
N TRP A 86 -0.55 -3.36 -4.37
CA TRP A 86 -1.45 -3.41 -5.52
C TRP A 86 -2.08 -2.05 -5.83
N GLY A 87 -1.55 -0.98 -5.26
CA GLY A 87 -2.01 0.38 -5.50
C GLY A 87 -1.74 0.88 -6.92
N HIS A 88 -2.53 1.85 -7.35
CA HIS A 88 -2.40 2.47 -8.68
C HIS A 88 -1.47 3.69 -8.70
N GLY A 89 -1.03 4.15 -7.54
CA GLY A 89 -0.13 5.30 -7.35
C GLY A 89 1.08 4.93 -6.52
N ALA A 90 2.02 5.86 -6.38
CA ALA A 90 3.08 5.74 -5.40
C ALA A 90 2.50 5.83 -3.99
N ASP A 91 2.98 5.00 -3.07
CA ASP A 91 2.54 4.99 -1.69
C ASP A 91 3.72 4.93 -0.73
N TYR A 92 3.53 5.45 0.47
CA TYR A 92 4.51 5.40 1.53
C TYR A 92 4.19 4.24 2.46
N VAL A 93 4.99 3.18 2.35
CA VAL A 93 4.81 1.96 3.12
C VAL A 93 5.78 1.95 4.29
N THR A 94 5.26 1.79 5.50
CA THR A 94 6.03 1.62 6.74
C THR A 94 5.79 0.23 7.30
N VAL A 95 6.88 -0.49 7.57
CA VAL A 95 6.85 -1.73 8.35
C VAL A 95 7.33 -1.40 9.76
N LEU A 96 6.47 -1.65 10.75
CA LEU A 96 6.78 -1.53 12.18
C LEU A 96 6.88 -2.93 12.79
N VAL A 97 8.05 -3.24 13.33
CA VAL A 97 8.33 -4.50 14.03
C VAL A 97 8.28 -4.23 15.53
N ARG A 98 7.36 -4.88 16.21
CA ARG A 98 7.30 -4.91 17.67
C ARG A 98 8.08 -6.11 18.20
N THR A 99 8.90 -5.88 19.19
CA THR A 99 9.71 -6.94 19.82
C THR A 99 9.17 -7.29 21.20
N THR A 100 9.43 -8.52 21.63
CA THR A 100 9.03 -8.98 22.98
C THR A 100 9.86 -8.33 24.07
N GLU A 101 11.13 -8.02 23.79
CA GLU A 101 12.12 -7.54 24.77
C GLU A 101 13.01 -6.46 24.16
N GLY A 102 12.46 -5.35 23.73
CA GLY A 102 13.29 -4.30 23.14
C GLY A 102 12.49 -3.16 22.56
N PRO A 103 13.17 -2.19 21.94
CA PRO A 103 12.49 -1.11 21.28
C PRO A 103 11.85 -1.59 19.98
N ASP A 104 10.72 -0.99 19.62
CA ASP A 104 10.12 -1.16 18.31
C ASP A 104 11.05 -0.61 17.24
N VAL A 105 11.10 -1.29 16.09
CA VAL A 105 11.93 -0.91 14.94
C VAL A 105 11.02 -0.66 13.74
N ALA A 106 11.23 0.45 13.04
CA ALA A 106 10.46 0.75 11.85
C ALA A 106 11.35 1.06 10.64
N ARG A 107 10.89 0.67 9.46
CA ARG A 107 11.46 1.06 8.18
C ARG A 107 10.36 1.50 7.23
N SER A 108 10.66 2.52 6.43
CA SER A 108 9.72 3.05 5.47
C SER A 108 10.36 3.19 4.10
N VAL A 109 9.55 3.02 3.06
CA VAL A 109 9.95 3.18 1.67
C VAL A 109 8.79 3.73 0.86
N THR A 110 9.08 4.49 -0.18
CA THR A 110 8.09 4.80 -1.20
C THR A 110 8.06 3.68 -2.21
N VAL A 111 6.88 3.07 -2.40
CA VAL A 111 6.65 2.03 -3.40
C VAL A 111 6.03 2.68 -4.63
N GLU A 112 6.67 2.48 -5.79
CA GLU A 112 6.21 3.04 -7.05
C GLU A 112 5.18 2.13 -7.73
N PRO A 113 4.33 2.67 -8.61
CA PRO A 113 3.40 1.88 -9.39
C PRO A 113 4.11 0.75 -10.16
N GLY A 114 3.61 -0.47 -10.04
CA GLY A 114 4.20 -1.65 -10.69
C GLY A 114 5.22 -2.42 -9.85
N GLN A 115 5.58 -1.93 -8.67
CA GLN A 115 6.36 -2.68 -7.68
C GLN A 115 5.42 -3.58 -6.86
N ALA A 116 5.10 -4.76 -7.38
CA ALA A 116 4.12 -5.65 -6.77
C ALA A 116 4.57 -6.26 -5.43
N LEU A 117 5.87 -6.30 -5.16
CA LEU A 117 6.43 -6.86 -3.92
C LEU A 117 7.61 -6.02 -3.45
N GLN A 118 7.61 -5.65 -2.18
CA GLN A 118 8.70 -4.98 -1.50
C GLN A 118 9.22 -5.85 -0.36
N LEU A 119 10.53 -6.06 -0.31
CA LEU A 119 11.19 -6.76 0.79
C LEU A 119 11.87 -5.74 1.73
N PHE A 120 11.55 -5.85 3.02
CA PHE A 120 12.21 -5.10 4.09
C PHE A 120 13.13 -6.05 4.86
N GLU A 121 14.35 -5.63 5.10
CA GLU A 121 15.32 -6.39 5.88
C GLU A 121 15.68 -5.63 7.17
N PHE A 122 15.64 -6.33 8.31
CA PHE A 122 15.97 -5.80 9.63
C PHE A 122 17.17 -6.58 10.19
N ALA A 123 18.36 -6.15 9.78
CA ALA A 123 19.62 -6.87 10.03
C ALA A 123 19.92 -7.11 11.51
N ASP A 124 19.49 -6.19 12.38
CA ASP A 124 19.75 -6.24 13.81
C ASP A 124 18.58 -6.82 14.63
N THR A 125 17.59 -7.42 13.96
CA THR A 125 16.40 -7.96 14.61
C THR A 125 16.39 -9.49 14.51
N ASP A 126 16.40 -10.15 15.66
CA ASP A 126 16.20 -11.60 15.73
C ASP A 126 14.73 -11.94 15.45
N PRO A 127 14.43 -12.78 14.46
CA PRO A 127 13.06 -13.22 14.18
C PRO A 127 12.37 -13.87 15.39
N ALA A 128 13.11 -14.51 16.28
CA ALA A 128 12.58 -15.13 17.50
C ALA A 128 12.11 -14.09 18.55
N ALA A 129 12.62 -12.87 18.49
CA ALA A 129 12.23 -11.78 19.39
C ALA A 129 11.04 -10.96 18.86
N VAL A 130 10.48 -11.29 17.69
CA VAL A 130 9.36 -10.55 17.10
C VAL A 130 8.06 -10.94 17.77
N ALA A 131 7.36 -9.95 18.30
CA ALA A 131 6.00 -10.11 18.83
C ALA A 131 4.94 -9.91 17.74
N GLU A 132 5.12 -8.87 16.90
CA GLU A 132 4.18 -8.50 15.88
C GLU A 132 4.86 -7.68 14.78
N VAL A 133 4.35 -7.79 13.56
CA VAL A 133 4.76 -6.96 12.43
C VAL A 133 3.54 -6.27 11.85
N LEU A 134 3.56 -4.94 11.82
CA LEU A 134 2.50 -4.11 11.25
C LEU A 134 2.97 -3.50 9.94
N VAL A 135 2.10 -3.57 8.94
CA VAL A 135 2.25 -2.87 7.66
C VAL A 135 1.30 -1.67 7.67
N ILE A 136 1.84 -0.50 7.43
CA ILE A 136 1.13 0.78 7.48
C ILE A 136 1.33 1.48 6.14
N THR A 137 0.23 1.80 5.49
CA THR A 137 0.17 2.59 4.26
C THR A 137 -0.58 3.89 4.52
N ASN A 138 -0.71 4.75 3.51
CA ASN A 138 -1.53 5.96 3.64
C ASN A 138 -3.02 5.66 3.89
N GLU A 139 -3.50 4.49 3.46
CA GLU A 139 -4.92 4.14 3.47
C GLU A 139 -5.29 3.06 4.51
N ALA A 140 -4.32 2.25 4.93
CA ALA A 140 -4.61 1.08 5.73
C ALA A 140 -3.50 0.74 6.72
N ARG A 141 -3.88 -0.01 7.76
CA ARG A 141 -2.97 -0.65 8.71
C ARG A 141 -3.42 -2.08 8.91
N CYS A 142 -2.48 -3.03 8.85
CA CYS A 142 -2.75 -4.44 9.05
C CYS A 142 -1.55 -5.13 9.70
N TYR A 143 -1.75 -6.32 10.27
CA TYR A 143 -0.64 -7.14 10.78
C TYR A 143 -0.26 -8.23 9.78
N ALA A 144 1.05 -8.40 9.56
CA ALA A 144 1.59 -9.44 8.69
C ALA A 144 1.71 -10.78 9.43
N THR A 145 1.48 -11.88 8.71
CA THR A 145 1.51 -13.22 9.28
C THR A 145 2.94 -13.76 9.31
N ALA A 146 3.30 -14.47 10.38
CA ALA A 146 4.58 -15.16 10.46
C ALA A 146 4.65 -16.32 9.44
N ASP A 147 5.72 -16.36 8.67
CA ASP A 147 6.05 -17.45 7.77
C ASP A 147 7.42 -18.05 8.16
N PRO A 148 7.45 -19.21 8.85
CA PRO A 148 8.70 -19.83 9.30
C PRO A 148 9.54 -20.35 8.13
N VAL A 149 8.99 -20.43 6.92
CA VAL A 149 9.67 -20.93 5.72
C VAL A 149 10.17 -19.79 4.84
N MET A 150 9.87 -18.55 5.19
CA MET A 150 10.33 -17.38 4.46
C MET A 150 11.87 -17.41 4.36
N ARG A 151 12.38 -17.61 3.15
CA ARG A 151 13.81 -17.53 2.84
C ARG A 151 14.00 -16.46 1.79
N ALA A 152 14.90 -15.53 2.05
CA ALA A 152 15.37 -14.63 0.99
C ALA A 152 15.92 -15.48 -0.15
N ARG A 153 15.41 -15.27 -1.34
CA ARG A 153 15.90 -15.90 -2.57
C ARG A 153 17.01 -15.06 -3.17
#